data_77330fd74386c1061cb67330990388bf
#
_entry.id   77330fd74386c1061cb67330990388bf
#
_cell.length_a   1.000
_cell.length_b   1.000
_cell.length_c   1.000
_cell.angle_alpha   90.00
_cell.angle_beta   90.00
_cell.angle_gamma   90.00
#
_symmetry.space_group_name_H-M   'P 1'
#
loop_
_entity.id
_entity.type
_entity.pdbx_description
1 polymer ?
#
loop_
_entity_poly.entity_id
_entity_poly.type
_entity_poly.pdbx_seq_one_letter_code
_entity_poly.pdbx_strand_id
1 'polypeptide(L)'
;MDIDKNYLCEVTRPNDFDIFWDDVVEKLKVSDLNPMCDKDEFRSDSEVEVFQAYYDSIDNLKVSAWYAKPTETSGKLPAIILMPGYQSDPPVPKDWAKKGYACISVNPRGKVRSRSQFDPGYPGLLTYGILDRNTYSYRGFYADAWRAVDFLLSRPEVDPDRKCYLNRDIKKTI
;
A
#
# COMPACT_ATOMS: atom_id res chain seq x y z
N MET A 1 -10.35 17.50 -20.76
CA MET A 1 -11.38 16.44 -20.85
C MET A 1 -12.42 16.82 -19.83
N ASP A 2 -13.59 17.32 -20.27
CA ASP A 2 -14.68 17.64 -19.36
C ASP A 2 -15.25 16.33 -18.83
N ILE A 3 -15.26 16.20 -17.50
CA ILE A 3 -15.95 15.08 -16.85
C ILE A 3 -17.42 15.37 -16.97
N ASP A 4 -18.17 14.47 -17.61
CA ASP A 4 -19.62 14.56 -17.65
C ASP A 4 -20.16 14.49 -16.21
N LYS A 5 -20.56 15.65 -15.70
CA LYS A 5 -21.11 15.80 -14.35
C LYS A 5 -22.45 15.11 -14.17
N ASN A 6 -23.06 14.68 -15.28
CA ASN A 6 -24.35 14.00 -15.32
C ASN A 6 -24.19 12.46 -15.45
N TYR A 7 -22.94 11.96 -15.50
CA TYR A 7 -22.71 10.50 -15.55
C TYR A 7 -23.23 9.85 -14.25
N LEU A 8 -24.22 9.00 -14.39
CA LEU A 8 -24.72 8.14 -13.34
C LEU A 8 -24.12 6.75 -13.51
N CYS A 9 -23.49 6.23 -12.47
CA CYS A 9 -22.94 4.88 -12.48
C CYS A 9 -24.09 3.87 -12.59
N GLU A 10 -24.12 3.08 -13.68
CA GLU A 10 -25.13 2.04 -13.91
C GLU A 10 -24.83 0.74 -13.14
N VAL A 11 -23.61 0.61 -12.62
CA VAL A 11 -23.24 -0.57 -11.83
C VAL A 11 -23.84 -0.47 -10.44
N THR A 12 -24.70 -1.41 -10.11
CA THR A 12 -25.29 -1.49 -8.77
C THR A 12 -24.28 -2.05 -7.76
N ARG A 13 -24.17 -1.38 -6.62
CA ARG A 13 -23.38 -1.89 -5.50
C ARG A 13 -24.09 -3.12 -4.90
N PRO A 14 -23.39 -4.25 -4.69
CA PRO A 14 -23.99 -5.40 -4.01
C PRO A 14 -24.48 -5.04 -2.60
N ASN A 15 -25.61 -5.59 -2.16
CA ASN A 15 -26.18 -5.28 -0.85
C ASN A 15 -25.28 -5.67 0.32
N ASP A 16 -24.40 -6.63 0.14
CA ASP A 16 -23.46 -7.13 1.14
C ASP A 16 -22.03 -6.57 0.98
N PHE A 17 -21.85 -5.52 0.15
CA PHE A 17 -20.54 -4.94 -0.11
C PHE A 17 -19.85 -4.44 1.18
N ASP A 18 -20.58 -3.69 2.00
CA ASP A 18 -20.03 -3.16 3.25
C ASP A 18 -19.72 -4.29 4.23
N ILE A 19 -20.61 -5.24 4.39
CA ILE A 19 -20.43 -6.41 5.26
C ILE A 19 -19.16 -7.18 4.86
N PHE A 20 -18.92 -7.36 3.56
CA PHE A 20 -17.72 -8.03 3.06
C PHE A 20 -16.43 -7.28 3.42
N TRP A 21 -16.41 -5.96 3.21
CA TRP A 21 -15.21 -5.18 3.50
C TRP A 21 -14.99 -4.94 4.99
N ASP A 22 -16.07 -4.82 5.77
CA ASP A 22 -15.98 -4.75 7.23
C ASP A 22 -15.37 -6.03 7.82
N ASP A 23 -15.74 -7.23 7.29
CA ASP A 23 -15.11 -8.50 7.68
C ASP A 23 -13.60 -8.52 7.36
N VAL A 24 -13.19 -8.01 6.19
CA VAL A 24 -11.77 -7.88 5.83
C VAL A 24 -11.04 -6.96 6.81
N VAL A 25 -11.63 -5.82 7.15
CA VAL A 25 -11.05 -4.85 8.09
C VAL A 25 -10.94 -5.44 9.49
N GLU A 26 -11.97 -6.15 9.97
CA GLU A 26 -11.92 -6.81 11.27
C GLU A 26 -10.84 -7.88 11.32
N LYS A 27 -10.66 -8.68 10.27
CA LYS A 27 -9.55 -9.64 10.16
C LYS A 27 -8.19 -8.97 10.23
N LEU A 28 -8.04 -7.80 9.63
CA LEU A 28 -6.81 -7.01 9.71
C LEU A 28 -6.57 -6.46 11.13
N LYS A 29 -7.60 -5.98 11.82
CA LYS A 29 -7.49 -5.42 13.17
C LYS A 29 -7.05 -6.46 14.21
N VAL A 30 -7.49 -7.72 14.07
CA VAL A 30 -7.15 -8.78 15.03
C VAL A 30 -5.83 -9.49 14.70
N SER A 31 -5.25 -9.26 13.52
CA SER A 31 -3.95 -9.79 13.15
C SER A 31 -2.82 -8.83 13.53
N ASP A 32 -1.71 -9.37 14.01
CA ASP A 32 -0.53 -8.57 14.32
C ASP A 32 0.06 -7.96 13.06
N LEU A 33 0.49 -6.71 13.15
CA LEU A 33 1.16 -6.01 12.05
C LEU A 33 2.59 -6.51 11.84
N ASN A 34 3.30 -6.86 12.90
CA ASN A 34 4.71 -7.26 12.91
C ASN A 34 5.59 -6.38 12.00
N PRO A 35 5.62 -5.05 12.21
CA PRO A 35 6.30 -4.14 11.32
C PRO A 35 7.82 -4.27 11.47
N MET A 36 8.50 -4.52 10.36
CA MET A 36 9.96 -4.54 10.26
C MET A 36 10.42 -3.40 9.35
N CYS A 37 11.57 -2.80 9.67
CA CYS A 37 12.07 -1.64 8.95
C CYS A 37 13.61 -1.62 9.04
N ASP A 38 14.26 -2.20 8.03
CA ASP A 38 15.71 -2.34 7.96
C ASP A 38 16.29 -1.27 7.04
N LYS A 39 17.22 -0.46 7.55
CA LYS A 39 17.83 0.62 6.78
C LYS A 39 18.62 0.04 5.59
N ASP A 40 18.39 0.60 4.42
CA ASP A 40 19.13 0.31 3.20
C ASP A 40 20.20 1.40 3.01
N GLU A 41 21.40 1.13 3.46
CA GLU A 41 22.50 2.11 3.41
C GLU A 41 22.92 2.45 1.98
N PHE A 42 22.77 1.50 1.05
CA PHE A 42 23.12 1.73 -0.35
C PHE A 42 22.18 2.74 -1.03
N ARG A 43 20.90 2.74 -0.63
CA ARG A 43 19.88 3.63 -1.18
C ARG A 43 19.67 4.91 -0.39
N SER A 44 20.16 4.96 0.84
CA SER A 44 20.15 6.15 1.68
C SER A 44 21.22 7.16 1.23
N ASP A 45 21.00 8.42 1.52
CA ASP A 45 21.97 9.51 1.31
C ASP A 45 21.86 10.57 2.44
N SER A 46 22.56 11.70 2.29
CA SER A 46 22.53 12.77 3.30
C SER A 46 21.17 13.44 3.48
N GLU A 47 20.27 13.34 2.52
CA GLU A 47 18.96 13.99 2.55
C GLU A 47 17.83 13.02 2.91
N VAL A 48 17.96 11.73 2.53
CA VAL A 48 16.89 10.72 2.62
C VAL A 48 17.40 9.40 3.18
N GLU A 49 16.76 8.93 4.22
CA GLU A 49 16.90 7.55 4.69
C GLU A 49 15.89 6.64 3.97
N VAL A 50 16.39 5.51 3.47
CA VAL A 50 15.60 4.49 2.79
C VAL A 50 15.65 3.19 3.59
N PHE A 51 14.51 2.52 3.69
CA PHE A 51 14.37 1.27 4.43
C PHE A 51 13.68 0.21 3.60
N GLN A 52 14.10 -1.04 3.79
CA GLN A 52 13.33 -2.21 3.41
C GLN A 52 12.30 -2.48 4.50
N ALA A 53 11.04 -2.28 4.17
CA ALA A 53 9.94 -2.46 5.11
C ALA A 53 9.19 -3.75 4.84
N TYR A 54 8.70 -4.38 5.91
CA TYR A 54 7.84 -5.56 5.86
C TYR A 54 6.74 -5.44 6.91
N TYR A 55 5.58 -6.00 6.60
CA TYR A 55 4.46 -6.10 7.54
C TYR A 55 3.56 -7.27 7.18
N ASP A 56 2.84 -7.80 8.17
CA ASP A 56 1.92 -8.91 7.96
C ASP A 56 0.54 -8.40 7.53
N SER A 57 -0.07 -9.12 6.60
CA SER A 57 -1.39 -8.84 6.04
C SER A 57 -2.32 -10.06 6.21
N ILE A 58 -3.55 -9.99 5.69
CA ILE A 58 -4.47 -11.13 5.72
C ILE A 58 -3.86 -12.35 5.03
N ASP A 59 -4.42 -13.51 5.32
CA ASP A 59 -3.99 -14.82 4.79
C ASP A 59 -2.56 -15.19 5.24
N ASN A 60 -2.08 -14.63 6.37
CA ASN A 60 -0.74 -14.81 6.92
C ASN A 60 0.39 -14.48 5.92
N LEU A 61 0.16 -13.56 5.03
CA LEU A 61 1.15 -13.15 4.04
C LEU A 61 1.95 -11.94 4.52
N LYS A 62 3.27 -12.01 4.36
CA LYS A 62 4.18 -10.90 4.61
C LYS A 62 4.32 -10.05 3.35
N VAL A 63 4.00 -8.78 3.48
CA VAL A 63 4.10 -7.77 2.42
C VAL A 63 5.38 -7.00 2.58
N SER A 64 6.11 -6.81 1.48
CA SER A 64 7.30 -5.96 1.44
C SER A 64 6.96 -4.57 0.91
N ALA A 65 7.76 -3.58 1.30
CA ALA A 65 7.64 -2.22 0.81
C ALA A 65 9.01 -1.52 0.81
N TRP A 66 9.11 -0.39 0.10
CA TRP A 66 10.12 0.61 0.35
C TRP A 66 9.53 1.69 1.25
N TYR A 67 10.21 1.98 2.36
CA TYR A 67 9.90 3.14 3.19
C TYR A 67 11.03 4.16 3.04
N ALA A 68 10.69 5.44 2.92
CA ALA A 68 11.66 6.51 2.85
C ALA A 68 11.16 7.74 3.63
N LYS A 69 12.10 8.43 4.27
CA LYS A 69 11.82 9.67 5.01
C LYS A 69 13.02 10.62 4.91
N PRO A 70 12.85 11.93 5.16
CA PRO A 70 13.98 12.83 5.31
C PRO A 70 14.90 12.36 6.43
N THR A 71 16.21 12.60 6.28
CA THR A 71 17.21 12.32 7.32
C THR A 71 16.99 13.22 8.53
N GLU A 72 16.72 14.51 8.27
CA GLU A 72 16.42 15.48 9.32
C GLU A 72 14.94 15.91 9.28
N THR A 73 14.32 16.00 10.45
CA THR A 73 12.93 16.42 10.57
C THR A 73 12.77 17.39 11.75
N SER A 74 12.00 18.45 11.56
CA SER A 74 11.65 19.42 12.62
C SER A 74 10.35 19.11 13.34
N GLY A 75 9.75 17.93 13.11
CA GLY A 75 8.48 17.52 13.69
C GLY A 75 7.91 16.30 13.00
N LYS A 76 6.62 16.02 13.23
CA LYS A 76 5.96 14.88 12.58
C LYS A 76 5.74 15.15 11.09
N LEU A 77 5.95 14.12 10.29
CA LEU A 77 5.89 14.16 8.83
C LEU A 77 4.50 13.80 8.31
N PRO A 78 4.01 14.51 7.29
CA PRO A 78 2.89 14.01 6.52
C PRO A 78 3.27 12.72 5.79
N ALA A 79 2.33 11.81 5.61
CA ALA A 79 2.59 10.50 5.01
C ALA A 79 1.99 10.35 3.62
N ILE A 80 2.72 9.66 2.74
CA ILE A 80 2.27 9.31 1.39
C ILE A 80 2.39 7.81 1.17
N ILE A 81 1.34 7.22 0.59
CA ILE A 81 1.33 5.83 0.14
C ILE A 81 1.33 5.77 -1.37
N LEU A 82 2.30 5.07 -1.94
CA LEU A 82 2.40 4.81 -3.36
C LEU A 82 1.99 3.37 -3.64
N MET A 83 0.94 3.20 -4.44
CA MET A 83 0.51 1.90 -4.92
C MET A 83 0.96 1.70 -6.37
N PRO A 84 1.56 0.55 -6.70
CA PRO A 84 1.99 0.28 -8.07
C PRO A 84 0.80 -0.07 -8.95
N GLY A 85 0.90 0.23 -10.25
CA GLY A 85 0.06 -0.38 -11.27
C GLY A 85 0.31 -1.88 -11.39
N TYR A 86 -0.55 -2.58 -12.14
CA TYR A 86 -0.49 -4.04 -12.23
C TYR A 86 0.87 -4.59 -12.65
N GLN A 87 1.49 -4.02 -13.67
CA GLN A 87 2.78 -4.48 -14.23
C GLN A 87 4.00 -3.72 -13.72
N SER A 88 3.81 -2.63 -12.96
CA SER A 88 4.94 -1.81 -12.54
C SER A 88 5.51 -2.27 -11.21
N ASP A 89 6.83 -2.26 -11.11
CA ASP A 89 7.51 -2.39 -9.83
C ASP A 89 7.42 -1.05 -9.09
N PRO A 90 7.15 -1.08 -7.77
CA PRO A 90 7.10 0.15 -7.00
C PRO A 90 8.50 0.75 -6.87
N PRO A 91 8.65 2.05 -7.19
CA PRO A 91 9.92 2.75 -7.07
C PRO A 91 10.27 2.99 -5.60
N VAL A 92 11.54 3.20 -5.33
CA VAL A 92 11.98 3.78 -4.05
C VAL A 92 11.49 5.23 -3.97
N PRO A 93 10.74 5.64 -2.94
CA PRO A 93 10.00 6.90 -2.94
C PRO A 93 10.83 8.11 -2.48
N LYS A 94 12.11 8.22 -2.93
CA LYS A 94 13.05 9.28 -2.49
C LYS A 94 12.59 10.68 -2.84
N ASP A 95 11.99 10.88 -4.01
CA ASP A 95 11.55 12.21 -4.47
C ASP A 95 10.47 12.82 -3.57
N TRP A 96 9.63 11.99 -2.96
CA TRP A 96 8.64 12.44 -1.99
C TRP A 96 9.27 12.68 -0.62
N ALA A 97 10.19 11.80 -0.22
CA ALA A 97 10.92 11.99 1.04
C ALA A 97 11.73 13.30 1.03
N LYS A 98 12.39 13.65 -0.08
CA LYS A 98 13.08 14.95 -0.24
C LYS A 98 12.15 16.17 -0.10
N LYS A 99 10.86 15.99 -0.36
CA LYS A 99 9.83 17.03 -0.17
C LYS A 99 9.26 17.09 1.24
N GLY A 100 9.82 16.32 2.18
CA GLY A 100 9.41 16.34 3.59
C GLY A 100 8.29 15.36 3.95
N TYR A 101 8.10 14.30 3.18
CA TYR A 101 7.08 13.28 3.47
C TYR A 101 7.71 11.99 3.98
N ALA A 102 7.02 11.31 4.91
CA ALA A 102 7.24 9.90 5.18
C ALA A 102 6.49 9.08 4.12
N CYS A 103 7.21 8.28 3.33
CA CYS A 103 6.66 7.65 2.13
C CYS A 103 6.81 6.14 2.17
N ILE A 104 5.72 5.42 1.88
CA ILE A 104 5.77 3.98 1.66
C ILE A 104 5.39 3.65 0.21
N SER A 105 6.20 2.82 -0.45
CA SER A 105 5.94 2.29 -1.79
C SER A 105 5.74 0.78 -1.68
N VAL A 106 4.51 0.34 -1.83
CA VAL A 106 4.07 -1.02 -1.49
C VAL A 106 4.39 -2.01 -2.61
N ASN A 107 4.94 -3.17 -2.26
CA ASN A 107 4.98 -4.35 -3.11
C ASN A 107 3.86 -5.30 -2.67
N PRO A 108 2.62 -5.17 -3.16
CA PRO A 108 1.55 -6.04 -2.71
C PRO A 108 1.86 -7.51 -3.06
N ARG A 109 1.12 -8.44 -2.46
CA ARG A 109 1.29 -9.88 -2.70
C ARG A 109 1.49 -10.23 -4.17
N GLY A 110 2.35 -11.18 -4.47
CA GLY A 110 2.68 -11.58 -5.83
C GLY A 110 3.60 -10.63 -6.59
N LYS A 111 4.09 -9.56 -5.96
CA LYS A 111 5.00 -8.60 -6.58
C LYS A 111 6.36 -8.57 -5.90
N VAL A 112 7.40 -8.48 -6.74
CA VAL A 112 8.80 -8.31 -6.33
C VAL A 112 9.17 -9.18 -5.12
N ARG A 113 9.51 -8.59 -3.98
CA ARG A 113 9.90 -9.30 -2.75
C ARG A 113 8.74 -9.96 -2.01
N SER A 114 7.49 -9.61 -2.33
CA SER A 114 6.29 -10.27 -1.79
C SER A 114 5.88 -11.52 -2.57
N ARG A 115 6.67 -11.95 -3.56
CA ARG A 115 6.45 -13.18 -4.34
C ARG A 115 6.78 -14.46 -3.58
N SER A 116 7.66 -14.39 -2.61
CA SER A 116 8.18 -15.59 -1.93
C SER A 116 7.10 -16.47 -1.28
N GLN A 117 5.98 -15.89 -0.89
CA GLN A 117 4.88 -16.59 -0.25
C GLN A 117 3.62 -16.73 -1.13
N PHE A 118 3.53 -15.93 -2.19
CA PHE A 118 2.38 -15.94 -3.08
C PHE A 118 2.82 -15.45 -4.48
N ASP A 119 2.87 -16.36 -5.44
CA ASP A 119 3.21 -16.05 -6.83
C ASP A 119 2.36 -16.86 -7.80
N PRO A 120 1.17 -16.38 -8.20
CA PRO A 120 0.36 -17.03 -9.22
C PRO A 120 0.89 -16.78 -10.64
N GLY A 121 2.03 -16.11 -10.78
CA GLY A 121 2.62 -15.76 -12.08
C GLY A 121 1.85 -14.66 -12.82
N TYR A 122 2.39 -14.30 -13.99
CA TYR A 122 1.72 -13.36 -14.91
C TYR A 122 1.01 -14.15 -16.03
N PRO A 123 -0.23 -13.85 -16.39
CA PRO A 123 -1.14 -12.82 -15.85
C PRO A 123 -2.01 -13.29 -14.66
N GLY A 124 -1.60 -14.37 -13.98
CA GLY A 124 -2.39 -15.04 -12.95
C GLY A 124 -2.89 -14.15 -11.81
N LEU A 125 -2.14 -13.09 -11.46
CA LEU A 125 -2.57 -12.11 -10.45
C LEU A 125 -3.94 -11.46 -10.74
N LEU A 126 -4.35 -11.34 -12.03
CA LEU A 126 -5.63 -10.75 -12.41
C LEU A 126 -6.82 -11.68 -12.13
N THR A 127 -6.59 -12.99 -12.15
CA THR A 127 -7.65 -13.98 -12.14
C THR A 127 -7.55 -15.00 -11.01
N TYR A 128 -6.46 -14.98 -10.25
CA TYR A 128 -6.29 -15.92 -9.15
C TYR A 128 -7.42 -15.80 -8.14
N GLY A 129 -8.15 -16.90 -7.93
CA GLY A 129 -9.27 -16.97 -7.00
C GLY A 129 -10.53 -16.21 -7.45
N ILE A 130 -10.64 -15.78 -8.71
CA ILE A 130 -11.71 -14.91 -9.22
C ILE A 130 -13.14 -15.49 -9.06
N LEU A 131 -13.27 -16.80 -8.91
CA LEU A 131 -14.57 -17.46 -8.72
C LEU A 131 -15.12 -17.30 -7.29
N ASP A 132 -14.29 -16.90 -6.34
CA ASP A 132 -14.70 -16.67 -4.94
C ASP A 132 -14.08 -15.37 -4.44
N ARG A 133 -14.95 -14.43 -4.04
CA ARG A 133 -14.52 -13.12 -3.49
C ARG A 133 -13.57 -13.23 -2.28
N ASN A 134 -13.66 -14.33 -1.51
CA ASN A 134 -12.81 -14.54 -0.34
C ASN A 134 -11.38 -14.96 -0.71
N THR A 135 -11.19 -15.56 -1.87
CA THR A 135 -9.89 -16.02 -2.38
C THR A 135 -9.33 -15.17 -3.51
N TYR A 136 -10.15 -14.25 -4.05
CA TYR A 136 -9.74 -13.39 -5.16
C TYR A 136 -8.56 -12.49 -4.76
N SER A 137 -7.50 -12.52 -5.55
CA SER A 137 -6.24 -11.81 -5.27
C SER A 137 -6.42 -10.32 -5.00
N TYR A 138 -7.42 -9.68 -5.64
CA TYR A 138 -7.69 -8.24 -5.43
C TYR A 138 -8.20 -7.92 -4.03
N ARG A 139 -8.96 -8.82 -3.37
CA ARG A 139 -9.25 -8.67 -1.94
C ARG A 139 -7.96 -8.49 -1.15
N GLY A 140 -6.99 -9.34 -1.45
CA GLY A 140 -5.69 -9.27 -0.81
C GLY A 140 -4.91 -8.00 -1.14
N PHE A 141 -4.93 -7.52 -2.39
CA PHE A 141 -4.26 -6.26 -2.75
C PHE A 141 -4.79 -5.06 -1.98
N TYR A 142 -6.10 -4.97 -1.81
CA TYR A 142 -6.70 -3.91 -0.99
C TYR A 142 -6.35 -4.05 0.49
N ALA A 143 -6.32 -5.26 1.01
CA ALA A 143 -5.90 -5.52 2.39
C ALA A 143 -4.43 -5.15 2.60
N ASP A 144 -3.53 -5.50 1.66
CA ASP A 144 -2.10 -5.15 1.71
C ASP A 144 -1.90 -3.63 1.70
N ALA A 145 -2.70 -2.90 0.90
CA ALA A 145 -2.69 -1.45 0.89
C ALA A 145 -3.20 -0.84 2.20
N TRP A 146 -4.24 -1.42 2.79
CA TRP A 146 -4.75 -0.99 4.10
C TRP A 146 -3.69 -1.16 5.19
N ARG A 147 -3.03 -2.31 5.22
CA ARG A 147 -1.94 -2.56 6.19
C ARG A 147 -0.74 -1.64 6.03
N ALA A 148 -0.50 -1.11 4.83
CA ALA A 148 0.52 -0.07 4.62
C ALA A 148 0.18 1.24 5.37
N VAL A 149 -1.12 1.56 5.53
CA VAL A 149 -1.57 2.67 6.39
C VAL A 149 -1.20 2.38 7.85
N ASP A 150 -1.52 1.18 8.33
CA ASP A 150 -1.22 0.77 9.71
C ASP A 150 0.30 0.80 9.96
N PHE A 151 1.10 0.35 8.98
CA PHE A 151 2.56 0.45 9.04
C PHE A 151 3.02 1.92 9.20
N LEU A 152 2.51 2.85 8.38
CA LEU A 152 2.84 4.25 8.50
C LEU A 152 2.44 4.83 9.86
N LEU A 153 1.24 4.50 10.33
CA LEU A 153 0.74 4.95 11.64
C LEU A 153 1.52 4.37 12.82
N SER A 154 2.21 3.25 12.63
CA SER A 154 3.11 2.68 13.64
C SER A 154 4.45 3.43 13.75
N ARG A 155 4.77 4.34 12.80
CA ARG A 155 6.01 5.11 12.83
C ARG A 155 5.86 6.36 13.71
N PRO A 156 6.76 6.55 14.70
CA PRO A 156 6.66 7.68 15.62
C PRO A 156 6.83 9.05 14.94
N GLU A 157 7.55 9.08 13.82
CA GLU A 157 7.79 10.28 13.03
C GLU A 157 6.61 10.69 12.14
N VAL A 158 5.59 9.84 11.97
CA VAL A 158 4.44 10.12 11.10
C VAL A 158 3.36 10.90 11.84
N ASP A 159 2.78 11.89 11.15
CA ASP A 159 1.59 12.61 11.59
C ASP A 159 0.33 11.83 11.21
N PRO A 160 -0.45 11.33 12.18
CA PRO A 160 -1.62 10.51 11.89
C PRO A 160 -2.75 11.29 11.19
N ASP A 161 -2.74 12.61 11.27
CA ASP A 161 -3.80 13.47 10.71
C ASP A 161 -3.47 13.98 9.30
N ARG A 162 -2.23 13.78 8.82
CA ARG A 162 -1.76 14.23 7.49
C ARG A 162 -1.32 13.07 6.61
N LYS A 163 -2.28 12.42 5.93
CA LYS A 163 -2.03 11.27 5.01
C LYS A 163 -2.59 11.55 3.63
N CYS A 164 -1.85 11.12 2.60
CA CYS A 164 -2.27 11.16 1.20
C CYS A 164 -1.99 9.82 0.50
N TYR A 165 -2.89 9.42 -0.38
CA TYR A 165 -2.75 8.22 -1.20
C TYR A 165 -2.48 8.63 -2.65
N LEU A 166 -1.38 8.11 -3.22
CA LEU A 166 -1.05 8.31 -4.63
C LEU A 166 -1.09 6.98 -5.37
N ASN A 167 -1.94 6.90 -6.37
CA ASN A 167 -1.89 5.83 -7.36
C ASN A 167 -1.31 6.39 -8.66
N ARG A 168 -0.29 5.73 -9.23
CA ARG A 168 0.37 6.18 -10.47
C ARG A 168 -0.56 6.21 -11.68
N ASP A 169 -1.59 5.36 -11.68
CA ASP A 169 -2.53 5.24 -12.79
C ASP A 169 -3.73 6.19 -12.69
N ILE A 170 -3.90 6.85 -11.55
CA ILE A 170 -4.94 7.87 -11.34
C ILE A 170 -4.27 9.23 -11.25
N LYS A 171 -4.12 9.89 -12.39
CA LYS A 171 -3.82 11.33 -12.44
C LYS A 171 -5.03 12.13 -11.97
N LYS A 172 -5.34 12.04 -10.68
CA LYS A 172 -6.22 13.02 -10.03
C LYS A 172 -5.91 13.07 -8.55
N THR A 173 -5.45 14.24 -8.17
CA THR A 173 -5.51 14.78 -6.81
C THR A 173 -6.98 14.77 -6.36
N ILE A 174 -7.26 14.16 -5.25
CA ILE A 174 -8.49 14.43 -4.48
C ILE A 174 -8.15 15.54 -3.51
#